data_afae961e281fee33a1232327064e46fe
#
_entry.id   afae961e281fee33a1232327064e46fe
#
_cell.length_a   1.000
_cell.length_b   1.000
_cell.length_c   1.000
_cell.angle_alpha   90.00
_cell.angle_beta   90.00
_cell.angle_gamma   90.00
#
_symmetry.space_group_name_H-M   'P 1'
#
loop_
_entity.id
_entity.type
_entity.pdbx_description
1 polymer ?
#
loop_
_entity_poly.entity_id
_entity_poly.type
_entity_poly.pdbx_seq_one_letter_code
_entity_poly.pdbx_strand_id
1 'polypeptide(L)'
;MAGQVWSVNTSGGYMYALNLSRELRMAVQPVVKFRQFCDIKDAAHQGLHRGDTFHWNVFSDVSTQGTTLTETNTIPETSFTISQGTMTITEAGNSVPWTGKLDDLSEQPIREIIRKVLKNDAKKAFDTLAAAQFNSAALRVVPTAGTSTTALTLTTNGTATLTNNVALGKEHVKLIVDTMKERNIPAYTGDDYYSLAWPSTYRTLKNDLESIHQYVDQGFQMIMNGEIGRYEGVRFVEQTHIAKGTGMGTSDGAWTNGLSDWAVFFGEDTVAEAIAVPEEMRGKIPGDFGRDRGIAWYYLGGFGITHTQAAQSRIVIWDSAA
;
A
#
# COMPACT_ATOMS: atom_id res chain seq x y z
N MET A 1 33.86 -6.88 2.51
CA MET A 1 33.19 -5.62 2.15
C MET A 1 32.38 -5.86 0.88
N ALA A 2 31.05 -5.88 0.96
CA ALA A 2 30.19 -5.93 -0.22
C ALA A 2 29.86 -4.48 -0.59
N GLY A 3 30.27 -4.01 -1.76
CA GLY A 3 30.04 -2.63 -2.19
C GLY A 3 30.53 -2.40 -3.61
N GLN A 4 30.36 -1.19 -4.11
CA GLN A 4 30.81 -0.79 -5.44
C GLN A 4 32.33 -0.69 -5.46
N VAL A 5 32.98 -1.48 -6.30
CA VAL A 5 34.44 -1.55 -6.44
C VAL A 5 34.84 -1.27 -7.89
N TRP A 6 36.07 -0.78 -8.07
CA TRP A 6 36.64 -0.63 -9.39
C TRP A 6 36.98 -2.01 -9.95
N SER A 7 36.22 -2.46 -10.94
CA SER A 7 36.44 -3.72 -11.66
C SER A 7 35.87 -3.64 -13.07
N VAL A 8 36.25 -4.57 -13.92
CA VAL A 8 35.75 -4.67 -15.32
C VAL A 8 34.36 -5.35 -15.40
N ASN A 9 33.75 -5.65 -14.27
CA ASN A 9 32.43 -6.29 -14.19
C ASN A 9 31.32 -5.28 -13.83
N THR A 10 30.09 -5.79 -13.65
CA THR A 10 28.89 -5.01 -13.35
C THR A 10 28.91 -4.26 -12.01
N SER A 11 29.87 -4.56 -11.12
CA SER A 11 29.96 -3.92 -9.80
C SER A 11 30.59 -2.53 -9.78
N GLY A 12 31.04 -2.01 -10.91
CA GLY A 12 31.64 -0.67 -11.03
C GLY A 12 32.54 -0.45 -12.23
N GLY A 13 32.96 -1.53 -12.93
CA GLY A 13 33.94 -1.46 -14.02
C GLY A 13 33.46 -0.73 -15.27
N TYR A 14 32.14 -0.57 -15.44
CA TYR A 14 31.56 0.18 -16.56
C TYR A 14 31.46 1.69 -16.31
N MET A 15 32.01 2.20 -15.22
CA MET A 15 32.05 3.65 -14.92
C MET A 15 33.10 4.40 -15.74
N TYR A 16 33.96 3.67 -16.48
CA TYR A 16 34.91 4.20 -17.44
C TYR A 16 34.87 3.41 -18.73
N ALA A 17 34.71 4.07 -19.85
CA ALA A 17 34.86 3.49 -21.19
C ALA A 17 35.18 4.61 -22.20
N LEU A 18 35.93 4.29 -23.24
CA LEU A 18 36.10 5.18 -24.38
C LEU A 18 34.71 5.49 -24.97
N ASN A 19 34.34 6.78 -25.08
CA ASN A 19 33.04 7.27 -25.56
C ASN A 19 31.86 6.95 -24.61
N LEU A 20 32.05 6.95 -23.31
CA LEU A 20 30.97 6.83 -22.34
C LEU A 20 29.98 8.03 -22.46
N SER A 21 28.69 7.72 -22.56
CA SER A 21 27.65 8.75 -22.53
C SER A 21 27.60 9.44 -21.16
N ARG A 22 27.54 10.76 -21.15
CA ARG A 22 27.37 11.53 -19.90
C ARG A 22 25.95 11.49 -19.35
N GLU A 23 24.98 10.99 -20.13
CA GLU A 23 23.60 10.84 -19.66
C GLU A 23 23.47 9.68 -18.68
N LEU A 24 22.95 9.98 -17.49
CA LEU A 24 22.62 9.01 -16.48
C LEU A 24 21.25 8.39 -16.80
N ARG A 25 21.22 7.14 -17.24
CA ARG A 25 20.01 6.39 -17.52
C ARG A 25 19.71 5.43 -16.38
N MET A 26 18.49 5.45 -15.91
CA MET A 26 18.02 4.50 -14.90
C MET A 26 17.18 3.40 -15.55
N ALA A 27 17.27 2.20 -14.99
CA ALA A 27 16.35 1.12 -15.34
C ALA A 27 14.89 1.50 -15.02
N VAL A 28 13.95 0.84 -15.70
CA VAL A 28 12.52 1.03 -15.44
C VAL A 28 12.21 0.77 -13.97
N GLN A 29 11.43 1.67 -13.37
CA GLN A 29 11.04 1.58 -11.97
C GLN A 29 9.55 1.23 -11.85
N PRO A 30 9.15 0.41 -10.87
CA PRO A 30 7.74 0.12 -10.63
C PRO A 30 7.00 1.36 -10.12
N VAL A 31 5.69 1.38 -10.33
CA VAL A 31 4.78 2.41 -9.84
C VAL A 31 4.41 2.10 -8.39
N VAL A 32 4.85 2.91 -7.46
CA VAL A 32 4.57 2.81 -6.02
C VAL A 32 3.40 3.72 -5.66
N LYS A 33 2.42 3.22 -4.90
CA LYS A 33 1.17 3.95 -4.66
C LYS A 33 0.62 3.85 -3.23
N PHE A 34 0.94 2.84 -2.44
CA PHE A 34 0.31 2.60 -1.14
C PHE A 34 0.60 3.71 -0.12
N ARG A 35 1.88 4.14 0.01
CA ARG A 35 2.25 5.17 0.99
C ARG A 35 1.47 6.47 0.82
N GLN A 36 1.10 6.86 -0.39
CA GLN A 36 0.39 8.13 -0.64
C GLN A 36 -1.04 8.15 -0.06
N PHE A 37 -1.59 7.00 0.28
CA PHE A 37 -2.92 6.85 0.89
C PHE A 37 -2.86 6.61 2.40
N CYS A 38 -1.66 6.63 2.99
CA CYS A 38 -1.48 6.57 4.44
C CYS A 38 -1.64 7.96 5.06
N ASP A 39 -2.31 8.02 6.21
CA ASP A 39 -2.48 9.23 6.99
C ASP A 39 -1.25 9.46 7.88
N ILE A 40 -0.57 10.58 7.69
CA ILE A 40 0.69 10.86 8.37
C ILE A 40 0.42 11.43 9.75
N LYS A 41 0.95 10.77 10.79
CA LYS A 41 0.93 11.23 12.19
C LYS A 41 2.36 11.58 12.64
N ASP A 42 2.51 12.72 13.27
CA ASP A 42 3.79 13.10 13.87
C ASP A 42 3.98 12.38 15.21
N ALA A 43 4.88 11.42 15.25
CA ALA A 43 5.24 10.68 16.45
C ALA A 43 6.41 11.31 17.22
N ALA A 44 7.07 12.34 16.69
CA ALA A 44 8.21 12.98 17.33
C ALA A 44 7.86 13.58 18.69
N HIS A 45 6.65 14.10 18.84
CA HIS A 45 6.16 14.65 20.11
C HIS A 45 5.68 13.60 21.12
N GLN A 46 5.34 12.39 20.64
CA GLN A 46 4.76 11.34 21.49
C GLN A 46 5.68 10.12 21.68
N GLY A 47 6.58 9.84 20.74
CA GLY A 47 7.36 8.61 20.67
C GLY A 47 8.79 8.71 21.16
N LEU A 48 9.46 9.86 20.98
CA LEU A 48 10.84 10.02 21.43
C LEU A 48 10.91 9.97 22.96
N HIS A 49 11.71 9.03 23.48
CA HIS A 49 11.92 8.76 24.92
C HIS A 49 10.71 8.17 25.68
N ARG A 50 9.67 7.67 24.98
CA ARG A 50 8.47 7.06 25.59
C ARG A 50 8.20 5.60 25.20
N GLY A 51 9.18 4.95 24.56
CA GLY A 51 9.02 3.58 24.04
C GLY A 51 8.84 3.57 22.54
N ASP A 52 8.69 2.39 21.99
CA ASP A 52 8.61 2.09 20.56
C ASP A 52 7.17 1.91 20.05
N THR A 53 6.18 2.10 20.93
CA THR A 53 4.78 1.84 20.62
C THR A 53 3.97 3.12 20.61
N PHE A 54 3.31 3.40 19.50
CA PHE A 54 2.38 4.49 19.33
C PHE A 54 0.95 3.98 19.46
N HIS A 55 0.11 4.65 20.26
CA HIS A 55 -1.26 4.24 20.56
C HIS A 55 -2.25 5.32 20.18
N TRP A 56 -3.45 4.88 19.75
CA TRP A 56 -4.62 5.75 19.55
C TRP A 56 -5.87 5.01 20.00
N ASN A 57 -6.89 5.78 20.38
CA ASN A 57 -8.17 5.25 20.80
C ASN A 57 -9.22 5.47 19.73
N VAL A 58 -10.02 4.44 19.49
CA VAL A 58 -11.19 4.47 18.60
C VAL A 58 -12.42 4.26 19.45
N PHE A 59 -13.35 5.20 19.39
CA PHE A 59 -14.62 5.15 20.14
C PHE A 59 -15.68 4.51 19.27
N SER A 60 -16.46 3.59 19.84
CA SER A 60 -17.68 3.10 19.21
C SER A 60 -18.83 4.04 19.52
N ASP A 61 -19.92 3.92 18.74
CA ASP A 61 -21.18 4.56 19.08
C ASP A 61 -21.85 3.84 20.27
N VAL A 62 -22.89 4.47 20.84
CA VAL A 62 -23.68 3.88 21.92
C VAL A 62 -24.41 2.61 21.46
N SER A 63 -24.50 1.61 22.32
CA SER A 63 -25.07 0.32 21.97
C SER A 63 -26.58 0.36 21.70
N THR A 64 -27.27 1.36 22.24
CA THR A 64 -28.73 1.47 22.14
C THR A 64 -29.12 2.90 21.81
N GLN A 65 -29.98 3.06 20.82
CA GLN A 65 -30.56 4.35 20.44
C GLN A 65 -31.43 4.91 21.55
N GLY A 66 -31.48 6.26 21.65
CA GLY A 66 -32.44 6.95 22.51
C GLY A 66 -33.88 6.64 22.09
N THR A 67 -34.76 6.48 23.08
CA THR A 67 -36.18 6.18 22.87
C THR A 67 -37.05 7.27 23.49
N THR A 68 -38.31 7.32 23.10
CA THR A 68 -39.31 8.17 23.75
C THR A 68 -39.47 7.76 25.22
N LEU A 69 -39.41 8.73 26.11
CA LEU A 69 -39.56 8.53 27.54
C LEU A 69 -41.02 8.64 27.97
N THR A 70 -41.40 7.80 28.92
CA THR A 70 -42.66 7.94 29.65
C THR A 70 -42.36 8.51 31.03
N GLU A 71 -43.30 9.29 31.58
CA GLU A 71 -43.12 10.01 32.85
C GLU A 71 -42.77 9.09 34.03
N THR A 72 -43.13 7.83 33.94
CA THR A 72 -42.89 6.82 35.00
C THR A 72 -41.64 6.00 34.85
N ASN A 73 -40.94 6.07 33.73
CA ASN A 73 -39.74 5.24 33.46
C ASN A 73 -38.46 6.06 33.63
N THR A 74 -37.45 5.43 34.26
CA THR A 74 -36.10 5.97 34.29
C THR A 74 -35.49 6.04 32.90
N ILE A 75 -34.67 7.07 32.67
CA ILE A 75 -33.89 7.22 31.44
C ILE A 75 -32.97 5.99 31.28
N PRO A 76 -32.98 5.33 30.09
CA PRO A 76 -32.06 4.21 29.85
C PRO A 76 -30.60 4.66 29.95
N GLU A 77 -29.79 3.90 30.67
CA GLU A 77 -28.36 4.10 30.74
C GLU A 77 -27.68 3.18 29.73
N THR A 78 -26.88 3.77 28.85
CA THR A 78 -26.14 3.04 27.82
C THR A 78 -24.65 3.31 27.91
N SER A 79 -23.81 2.41 27.44
CA SER A 79 -22.37 2.58 27.40
C SER A 79 -21.86 2.52 25.97
N PHE A 80 -20.70 3.10 25.73
CA PHE A 80 -19.92 2.94 24.51
C PHE A 80 -18.64 2.18 24.82
N THR A 81 -18.02 1.58 23.79
CA THR A 81 -16.74 0.87 23.92
C THR A 81 -15.60 1.68 23.31
N ILE A 82 -14.43 1.55 23.92
CA ILE A 82 -13.19 2.15 23.41
C ILE A 82 -12.29 1.00 23.00
N SER A 83 -11.85 0.99 21.74
CA SER A 83 -10.80 0.10 21.28
C SER A 83 -9.50 0.87 21.07
N GLN A 84 -8.38 0.21 21.31
CA GLN A 84 -7.07 0.80 21.14
C GLN A 84 -6.40 0.20 19.89
N GLY A 85 -5.98 1.05 18.97
CA GLY A 85 -5.05 0.71 17.92
C GLY A 85 -3.61 0.93 18.41
N THR A 86 -2.70 0.11 17.93
CA THR A 86 -1.28 0.17 18.28
C THR A 86 -0.41 0.03 17.05
N MET A 87 0.72 0.72 17.05
CA MET A 87 1.72 0.67 16.00
C MET A 87 3.11 0.65 16.63
N THR A 88 3.98 -0.20 16.12
CA THR A 88 5.37 -0.25 16.57
C THR A 88 6.24 0.61 15.66
N ILE A 89 7.03 1.49 16.27
CA ILE A 89 8.02 2.29 15.56
C ILE A 89 9.27 1.45 15.39
N THR A 90 9.72 1.29 14.15
CA THR A 90 10.89 0.49 13.77
C THR A 90 11.88 1.29 12.96
N GLU A 91 13.12 0.84 12.95
CA GLU A 91 14.14 1.42 12.09
C GLU A 91 14.09 0.80 10.70
N ALA A 92 14.19 1.64 9.67
CA ALA A 92 14.35 1.21 8.30
C ALA A 92 15.51 1.98 7.66
N GLY A 93 16.29 1.29 6.83
CA GLY A 93 17.42 1.91 6.14
C GLY A 93 18.12 0.95 5.21
N ASN A 94 18.84 1.52 4.25
CA ASN A 94 19.72 0.77 3.36
C ASN A 94 20.93 1.63 3.00
N SER A 95 22.05 1.01 2.66
CA SER A 95 23.29 1.71 2.36
C SER A 95 24.00 1.15 1.14
N VAL A 96 24.67 2.02 0.41
CA VAL A 96 25.58 1.64 -0.68
C VAL A 96 26.97 2.17 -0.35
N PRO A 97 27.89 1.30 0.03
CA PRO A 97 29.31 1.65 0.19
C PRO A 97 30.02 1.64 -1.15
N TRP A 98 31.10 2.44 -1.28
CA TRP A 98 32.02 2.43 -2.42
C TRP A 98 33.45 2.69 -1.99
N THR A 99 34.40 2.36 -2.87
CA THR A 99 35.81 2.60 -2.61
C THR A 99 36.27 3.98 -3.11
N GLY A 100 37.23 4.59 -2.42
CA GLY A 100 37.85 5.85 -2.87
C GLY A 100 38.42 5.75 -4.28
N LYS A 101 39.04 4.59 -4.63
CA LYS A 101 39.56 4.34 -5.98
C LYS A 101 38.48 4.47 -7.07
N LEU A 102 37.26 4.00 -6.80
CA LEU A 102 36.14 4.16 -7.73
C LEU A 102 35.72 5.61 -7.87
N ASP A 103 35.65 6.36 -6.75
CA ASP A 103 35.30 7.79 -6.75
C ASP A 103 36.31 8.64 -7.53
N ASP A 104 37.61 8.32 -7.41
CA ASP A 104 38.69 9.08 -8.01
C ASP A 104 38.93 8.75 -9.50
N LEU A 105 38.61 7.53 -9.95
CA LEU A 105 38.84 7.08 -11.34
C LEU A 105 37.60 7.08 -12.23
N SER A 106 36.42 7.28 -11.67
CA SER A 106 35.17 7.27 -12.42
C SER A 106 34.95 8.57 -13.18
N GLU A 107 34.53 8.48 -14.42
CA GLU A 107 34.03 9.63 -15.20
C GLU A 107 32.62 10.05 -14.83
N GLN A 108 31.86 9.19 -14.16
CA GLN A 108 30.49 9.43 -13.78
C GLN A 108 30.37 9.88 -12.31
N PRO A 109 29.43 10.75 -11.98
CA PRO A 109 29.23 11.26 -10.62
C PRO A 109 28.58 10.18 -9.73
N ILE A 110 29.40 9.31 -9.15
CA ILE A 110 28.97 8.14 -8.35
C ILE A 110 28.02 8.52 -7.25
N ARG A 111 28.27 9.62 -6.54
CA ARG A 111 27.44 10.07 -5.41
C ARG A 111 26.03 10.42 -5.83
N GLU A 112 25.84 11.00 -7.02
CA GLU A 112 24.51 11.32 -7.55
C GLU A 112 23.77 10.07 -7.98
N ILE A 113 24.46 9.12 -8.60
CA ILE A 113 23.90 7.82 -8.99
C ILE A 113 23.39 7.08 -7.75
N ILE A 114 24.24 6.97 -6.73
CA ILE A 114 23.91 6.29 -5.47
C ILE A 114 22.71 6.95 -4.78
N ARG A 115 22.68 8.29 -4.72
CA ARG A 115 21.52 9.02 -4.15
C ARG A 115 20.22 8.73 -4.89
N LYS A 116 20.25 8.68 -6.23
CA LYS A 116 19.05 8.33 -7.02
C LYS A 116 18.60 6.90 -6.75
N VAL A 117 19.54 5.96 -6.70
CA VAL A 117 19.24 4.53 -6.41
C VAL A 117 18.64 4.38 -5.02
N LEU A 118 19.27 4.97 -4.00
CA LEU A 118 18.79 4.91 -2.61
C LEU A 118 17.44 5.60 -2.42
N LYS A 119 17.17 6.71 -3.12
CA LYS A 119 15.86 7.36 -3.10
C LYS A 119 14.74 6.45 -3.64
N ASN A 120 15.03 5.71 -4.70
CA ASN A 120 14.05 4.76 -5.25
C ASN A 120 13.88 3.53 -4.36
N ASP A 121 14.97 3.06 -3.75
CA ASP A 121 14.93 1.97 -2.77
C ASP A 121 14.06 2.33 -1.56
N ALA A 122 14.26 3.52 -0.99
CA ALA A 122 13.44 4.03 0.12
C ALA A 122 11.94 4.08 -0.24
N LYS A 123 11.59 4.60 -1.43
CA LYS A 123 10.20 4.62 -1.89
C LYS A 123 9.57 3.22 -1.95
N LYS A 124 10.31 2.24 -2.46
CA LYS A 124 9.84 0.85 -2.52
C LYS A 124 9.70 0.23 -1.13
N ALA A 125 10.66 0.48 -0.24
CA ALA A 125 10.62 -0.03 1.12
C ALA A 125 9.38 0.49 1.87
N PHE A 126 9.11 1.79 1.82
CA PHE A 126 7.92 2.37 2.46
C PHE A 126 6.61 1.88 1.85
N ASP A 127 6.57 1.71 0.53
CA ASP A 127 5.40 1.18 -0.14
C ASP A 127 5.10 -0.26 0.29
N THR A 128 6.14 -1.08 0.46
CA THR A 128 6.01 -2.46 0.97
C THR A 128 5.49 -2.49 2.41
N LEU A 129 6.02 -1.62 3.27
CA LEU A 129 5.56 -1.51 4.67
C LEU A 129 4.10 -1.06 4.74
N ALA A 130 3.72 -0.06 3.95
CA ALA A 130 2.34 0.41 3.86
C ALA A 130 1.40 -0.69 3.33
N ALA A 131 1.76 -1.37 2.24
CA ALA A 131 0.97 -2.44 1.65
C ALA A 131 0.73 -3.60 2.61
N ALA A 132 1.72 -3.95 3.45
CA ALA A 132 1.57 -4.98 4.47
C ALA A 132 0.46 -4.62 5.47
N GLN A 133 0.29 -3.35 5.81
CA GLN A 133 -0.79 -2.89 6.69
C GLN A 133 -2.16 -2.94 6.00
N PHE A 134 -2.26 -2.51 4.75
CA PHE A 134 -3.50 -2.68 3.98
C PHE A 134 -3.92 -4.15 3.91
N ASN A 135 -2.96 -5.06 3.73
CA ASN A 135 -3.24 -6.50 3.71
C ASN A 135 -3.66 -7.09 5.07
N SER A 136 -3.34 -6.43 6.17
CA SER A 136 -3.76 -6.88 7.51
C SER A 136 -5.23 -6.59 7.83
N ALA A 137 -5.98 -6.02 6.87
CA ALA A 137 -7.39 -5.71 7.03
C ALA A 137 -8.23 -6.97 7.32
N ALA A 138 -9.18 -6.82 8.25
CA ALA A 138 -10.03 -7.91 8.68
C ALA A 138 -11.09 -8.32 7.64
N LEU A 139 -11.52 -7.38 6.78
CA LEU A 139 -12.58 -7.64 5.80
C LEU A 139 -12.00 -8.15 4.49
N ARG A 140 -12.41 -9.35 4.09
CA ARG A 140 -12.11 -9.92 2.78
C ARG A 140 -13.37 -10.36 2.09
N VAL A 141 -13.43 -10.16 0.79
CA VAL A 141 -14.52 -10.59 -0.07
C VAL A 141 -14.01 -11.58 -1.11
N VAL A 142 -14.76 -12.63 -1.29
CA VAL A 142 -14.48 -13.71 -2.25
C VAL A 142 -15.75 -14.02 -3.04
N PRO A 143 -15.64 -14.50 -4.29
CA PRO A 143 -16.81 -14.99 -5.03
C PRO A 143 -17.52 -16.08 -4.27
N THR A 144 -18.86 -16.01 -4.15
CA THR A 144 -19.64 -17.03 -3.46
C THR A 144 -19.47 -18.39 -4.16
N ALA A 145 -19.30 -19.44 -3.36
CA ALA A 145 -19.00 -20.80 -3.82
C ALA A 145 -17.75 -20.92 -4.71
N GLY A 146 -16.89 -19.90 -4.75
CA GLY A 146 -15.66 -19.89 -5.55
C GLY A 146 -15.83 -19.69 -7.04
N THR A 147 -17.05 -19.57 -7.55
CA THR A 147 -17.35 -19.51 -8.99
C THR A 147 -18.37 -18.42 -9.38
N SER A 148 -18.97 -17.77 -8.41
CA SER A 148 -20.02 -16.77 -8.69
C SER A 148 -19.43 -15.51 -9.35
N THR A 149 -20.05 -15.08 -10.44
CA THR A 149 -19.75 -13.80 -11.11
C THR A 149 -20.65 -12.66 -10.64
N THR A 150 -21.65 -12.93 -9.79
CA THR A 150 -22.70 -12.01 -9.37
C THR A 150 -22.97 -11.98 -7.87
N ALA A 151 -22.25 -12.75 -7.07
CA ALA A 151 -22.44 -12.81 -5.63
C ALA A 151 -21.11 -12.92 -4.89
N LEU A 152 -21.02 -12.26 -3.72
CA LEU A 152 -19.84 -12.23 -2.87
C LEU A 152 -20.12 -12.80 -1.48
N THR A 153 -19.10 -13.39 -0.89
CA THR A 153 -19.09 -13.79 0.53
C THR A 153 -18.08 -12.93 1.25
N LEU A 154 -18.55 -12.19 2.26
CA LEU A 154 -17.72 -11.37 3.14
C LEU A 154 -17.21 -12.21 4.30
N THR A 155 -15.90 -12.15 4.56
CA THR A 155 -15.26 -12.68 5.76
C THR A 155 -14.73 -11.55 6.63
N THR A 156 -14.70 -11.76 7.94
CA THR A 156 -14.36 -10.72 8.94
C THR A 156 -13.15 -11.10 9.79
N ASN A 157 -12.46 -12.18 9.43
CA ASN A 157 -11.30 -12.70 10.16
C ASN A 157 -9.95 -12.47 9.46
N GLY A 158 -9.94 -11.70 8.38
CA GLY A 158 -8.73 -11.41 7.60
C GLY A 158 -8.23 -12.56 6.71
N THR A 159 -9.02 -13.64 6.58
CA THR A 159 -8.63 -14.82 5.79
C THR A 159 -9.69 -15.12 4.72
N ALA A 160 -9.24 -15.39 3.51
CA ALA A 160 -10.14 -15.90 2.46
C ALA A 160 -10.60 -17.32 2.80
N THR A 161 -11.91 -17.58 2.69
CA THR A 161 -12.50 -18.85 3.11
C THR A 161 -12.55 -19.90 2.00
N LEU A 162 -12.42 -19.50 0.76
CA LEU A 162 -12.57 -20.35 -0.41
C LEU A 162 -11.45 -20.12 -1.41
N THR A 163 -11.07 -21.19 -2.09
CA THR A 163 -10.23 -21.10 -3.29
C THR A 163 -11.10 -20.65 -4.45
N ASN A 164 -10.78 -19.51 -5.06
CA ASN A 164 -11.56 -18.92 -6.12
C ASN A 164 -10.72 -18.72 -7.37
N ASN A 165 -11.39 -18.80 -8.52
CA ASN A 165 -10.76 -18.58 -9.82
C ASN A 165 -11.69 -17.74 -10.70
N VAL A 166 -12.09 -16.57 -10.20
CA VAL A 166 -13.00 -15.64 -10.87
C VAL A 166 -12.37 -14.25 -10.87
N ALA A 167 -12.27 -13.64 -12.04
CA ALA A 167 -11.74 -12.30 -12.21
C ALA A 167 -12.69 -11.24 -11.67
N LEU A 168 -12.13 -10.11 -11.23
CA LEU A 168 -12.88 -8.95 -10.75
C LEU A 168 -13.68 -8.32 -11.90
N GLY A 169 -15.00 -8.48 -11.87
CA GLY A 169 -15.94 -7.89 -12.83
C GLY A 169 -16.76 -6.74 -12.25
N LYS A 170 -17.54 -6.09 -13.10
CA LYS A 170 -18.38 -4.93 -12.72
C LYS A 170 -19.39 -5.23 -11.61
N GLU A 171 -19.99 -6.43 -11.60
CA GLU A 171 -20.99 -6.81 -10.59
C GLU A 171 -20.34 -6.99 -9.21
N HIS A 172 -19.10 -7.50 -9.17
CA HIS A 172 -18.34 -7.60 -7.92
C HIS A 172 -18.05 -6.22 -7.33
N VAL A 173 -17.67 -5.23 -8.16
CA VAL A 173 -17.40 -3.86 -7.70
C VAL A 173 -18.66 -3.26 -7.09
N LYS A 174 -19.84 -3.42 -7.70
CA LYS A 174 -21.11 -2.94 -7.14
C LYS A 174 -21.35 -3.50 -5.73
N LEU A 175 -21.23 -4.82 -5.58
CA LEU A 175 -21.45 -5.48 -4.29
C LEU A 175 -20.42 -5.08 -3.23
N ILE A 176 -19.16 -4.83 -3.62
CA ILE A 176 -18.15 -4.32 -2.69
C ILE A 176 -18.53 -2.92 -2.22
N VAL A 177 -18.95 -2.05 -3.12
CA VAL A 177 -19.39 -0.69 -2.79
C VAL A 177 -20.63 -0.72 -1.90
N ASP A 178 -21.61 -1.56 -2.21
CA ASP A 178 -22.80 -1.75 -1.37
C ASP A 178 -22.39 -2.21 0.03
N THR A 179 -21.51 -3.19 0.13
CA THR A 179 -20.97 -3.65 1.43
C THR A 179 -20.26 -2.54 2.19
N MET A 180 -19.50 -1.68 1.51
CA MET A 180 -18.83 -0.55 2.15
C MET A 180 -19.85 0.49 2.66
N LYS A 181 -20.86 0.82 1.87
CA LYS A 181 -21.91 1.77 2.24
C LYS A 181 -22.82 1.25 3.37
N GLU A 182 -23.25 0.00 3.29
CA GLU A 182 -24.06 -0.65 4.34
C GLU A 182 -23.33 -0.73 5.69
N ARG A 183 -22.00 -0.82 5.66
CA ARG A 183 -21.15 -0.78 6.85
C ARG A 183 -20.82 0.65 7.30
N ASN A 184 -21.36 1.67 6.65
CA ASN A 184 -21.12 3.09 6.94
C ASN A 184 -19.63 3.47 6.88
N ILE A 185 -18.87 2.87 5.95
CA ILE A 185 -17.46 3.24 5.74
C ILE A 185 -17.44 4.63 5.09
N PRO A 186 -16.76 5.63 5.69
CA PRO A 186 -16.68 6.95 5.10
C PRO A 186 -15.86 6.91 3.80
N ALA A 187 -16.30 7.67 2.80
CA ALA A 187 -15.58 7.80 1.55
C ALA A 187 -14.26 8.55 1.75
N TYR A 188 -13.27 8.31 0.91
CA TYR A 188 -11.94 8.92 1.03
C TYR A 188 -11.94 10.40 0.58
N THR A 189 -12.62 10.72 -0.51
CA THR A 189 -12.70 12.09 -1.03
C THR A 189 -14.10 12.37 -1.55
N GLY A 190 -14.84 13.23 -0.88
CA GLY A 190 -16.26 13.48 -1.21
C GLY A 190 -17.08 12.20 -1.05
N ASP A 191 -17.64 11.68 -2.15
CA ASP A 191 -18.39 10.42 -2.17
C ASP A 191 -17.61 9.26 -2.79
N ASP A 192 -16.32 9.44 -3.02
CA ASP A 192 -15.50 8.46 -3.75
C ASP A 192 -14.63 7.60 -2.82
N TYR A 193 -14.69 6.30 -3.03
CA TYR A 193 -13.73 5.32 -2.52
C TYR A 193 -12.55 5.18 -3.47
N TYR A 194 -11.48 4.57 -3.01
CA TYR A 194 -10.32 4.23 -3.84
C TYR A 194 -10.10 2.73 -3.91
N SER A 195 -9.57 2.28 -5.03
CA SER A 195 -9.13 0.89 -5.21
C SER A 195 -7.71 0.85 -5.74
N LEU A 196 -6.88 0.00 -5.15
CA LEU A 196 -5.50 -0.26 -5.56
C LEU A 196 -5.37 -1.72 -6.00
N ALA A 197 -4.89 -1.94 -7.23
CA ALA A 197 -4.57 -3.28 -7.72
C ALA A 197 -3.56 -3.23 -8.89
N TRP A 198 -3.20 -4.41 -9.37
CA TRP A 198 -2.42 -4.57 -10.58
C TRP A 198 -3.24 -4.23 -11.84
N PRO A 199 -2.58 -3.77 -12.92
CA PRO A 199 -3.26 -3.49 -14.18
C PRO A 199 -3.99 -4.71 -14.75
N SER A 200 -3.44 -5.92 -14.57
CA SER A 200 -4.08 -7.15 -15.04
C SER A 200 -5.33 -7.52 -14.24
N THR A 201 -5.40 -7.21 -12.94
CA THR A 201 -6.57 -7.43 -12.10
C THR A 201 -7.78 -6.63 -12.60
N TYR A 202 -7.55 -5.42 -13.08
CA TYR A 202 -8.60 -4.58 -13.65
C TYR A 202 -8.96 -4.91 -15.10
N ARG A 203 -8.29 -5.87 -15.76
CA ARG A 203 -8.50 -6.14 -17.18
C ARG A 203 -9.94 -6.56 -17.47
N THR A 204 -10.49 -7.48 -16.71
CA THR A 204 -11.86 -7.94 -16.89
C THR A 204 -12.87 -6.83 -16.64
N LEU A 205 -12.66 -6.02 -15.58
CA LEU A 205 -13.48 -4.85 -15.32
C LEU A 205 -13.44 -3.84 -16.49
N LYS A 206 -12.26 -3.56 -17.05
CA LYS A 206 -12.13 -2.69 -18.23
C LYS A 206 -12.93 -3.22 -19.39
N ASN A 207 -12.84 -4.51 -19.71
CA ASN A 207 -13.58 -5.14 -20.79
C ASN A 207 -15.11 -5.07 -20.56
N ASP A 208 -15.56 -5.26 -19.31
CA ASP A 208 -16.98 -5.13 -18.95
C ASP A 208 -17.50 -3.70 -19.16
N LEU A 209 -16.67 -2.69 -18.85
CA LEU A 209 -17.02 -1.28 -18.98
C LEU A 209 -16.96 -0.81 -20.45
N GLU A 210 -16.10 -1.36 -21.28
CA GLU A 210 -16.03 -1.02 -22.72
C GLU A 210 -17.39 -1.16 -23.39
N SER A 211 -18.13 -2.21 -23.10
CA SER A 211 -19.47 -2.43 -23.67
C SER A 211 -20.47 -1.34 -23.28
N ILE A 212 -20.30 -0.69 -22.12
CA ILE A 212 -21.17 0.39 -21.63
C ILE A 212 -20.76 1.72 -22.26
N HIS A 213 -19.47 1.96 -22.38
CA HIS A 213 -18.93 3.22 -22.90
C HIS A 213 -19.07 3.39 -24.39
N GLN A 214 -19.28 2.31 -25.16
CA GLN A 214 -19.45 2.37 -26.62
C GLN A 214 -20.63 3.24 -27.08
N TYR A 215 -21.59 3.50 -26.23
CA TYR A 215 -22.80 4.28 -26.55
C TYR A 215 -22.73 5.76 -26.15
N VAL A 216 -21.60 6.25 -25.60
CA VAL A 216 -21.44 7.62 -25.15
C VAL A 216 -20.16 8.21 -25.74
N ASP A 217 -20.24 9.41 -26.36
CA ASP A 217 -19.09 10.07 -27.01
C ASP A 217 -17.89 10.25 -26.08
N GLN A 218 -18.10 10.61 -24.81
CA GLN A 218 -17.03 10.69 -23.81
C GLN A 218 -16.47 9.31 -23.43
N GLY A 219 -17.30 8.28 -23.46
CA GLY A 219 -16.88 6.89 -23.20
C GLY A 219 -15.91 6.38 -24.25
N PHE A 220 -16.08 6.75 -25.52
CA PHE A 220 -15.18 6.36 -26.59
C PHE A 220 -13.75 6.90 -26.40
N GLN A 221 -13.60 8.14 -25.93
CA GLN A 221 -12.28 8.69 -25.60
C GLN A 221 -11.63 7.98 -24.41
N MET A 222 -12.40 7.61 -23.41
CA MET A 222 -11.89 6.83 -22.25
C MET A 222 -11.42 5.44 -22.68
N ILE A 223 -12.15 4.77 -23.57
CA ILE A 223 -11.74 3.48 -24.13
C ILE A 223 -10.40 3.61 -24.87
N MET A 224 -10.25 4.63 -25.70
CA MET A 224 -9.02 4.86 -26.47
C MET A 224 -7.81 5.15 -25.57
N ASN A 225 -8.03 5.82 -24.43
CA ASN A 225 -6.98 6.11 -23.46
C ASN A 225 -6.72 4.94 -22.48
N GLY A 226 -7.59 3.92 -22.46
CA GLY A 226 -7.49 2.80 -21.53
C GLY A 226 -7.71 3.17 -20.06
N GLU A 227 -8.40 4.29 -19.81
CA GLU A 227 -8.72 4.75 -18.46
C GLU A 227 -9.94 3.99 -17.90
N ILE A 228 -9.89 3.55 -16.65
CA ILE A 228 -11.06 3.00 -15.95
C ILE A 228 -11.96 4.14 -15.46
N GLY A 229 -11.34 5.27 -15.11
CA GLY A 229 -12.03 6.43 -14.59
C GLY A 229 -12.67 6.18 -13.22
N ARG A 230 -13.93 6.58 -13.07
CA ARG A 230 -14.75 6.42 -11.89
C ARG A 230 -15.93 5.49 -12.20
N TYR A 231 -16.10 4.44 -11.42
CA TYR A 231 -17.24 3.53 -11.55
C TYR A 231 -17.82 3.23 -10.17
N GLU A 232 -19.15 3.38 -10.03
CA GLU A 232 -19.90 3.20 -8.75
C GLU A 232 -19.32 3.98 -7.55
N GLY A 233 -18.74 5.17 -7.81
CA GLY A 233 -18.10 5.95 -6.75
C GLY A 233 -16.73 5.40 -6.31
N VAL A 234 -16.08 4.55 -7.11
CA VAL A 234 -14.73 4.07 -6.86
C VAL A 234 -13.78 4.64 -7.91
N ARG A 235 -12.65 5.17 -7.45
CA ARG A 235 -11.50 5.57 -8.29
C ARG A 235 -10.46 4.47 -8.29
N PHE A 236 -10.13 3.98 -9.48
CA PHE A 236 -9.19 2.88 -9.66
C PHE A 236 -7.79 3.40 -9.92
N VAL A 237 -6.85 2.96 -9.10
CA VAL A 237 -5.44 3.34 -9.19
C VAL A 237 -4.59 2.10 -9.41
N GLU A 238 -3.83 2.09 -10.49
CA GLU A 238 -2.93 1.00 -10.81
C GLU A 238 -1.60 1.14 -10.08
N GLN A 239 -1.09 0.03 -9.61
CA GLN A 239 0.25 -0.08 -9.04
C GLN A 239 0.97 -1.29 -9.65
N THR A 240 2.30 -1.27 -9.69
CA THR A 240 3.12 -2.36 -10.24
C THR A 240 4.29 -2.75 -9.32
N HIS A 241 4.33 -2.21 -8.12
CA HIS A 241 5.41 -2.49 -7.17
C HIS A 241 5.15 -3.77 -6.37
N ILE A 242 3.98 -3.85 -5.72
CA ILE A 242 3.63 -5.03 -4.92
C ILE A 242 3.08 -6.10 -5.85
N ALA A 243 3.79 -7.21 -5.98
CA ALA A 243 3.40 -8.32 -6.85
C ALA A 243 2.12 -8.98 -6.36
N LYS A 244 1.26 -9.40 -7.31
CA LYS A 244 0.12 -10.24 -6.94
C LYS A 244 0.59 -11.60 -6.41
N GLY A 245 -0.18 -12.18 -5.52
CA GLY A 245 0.08 -13.49 -4.91
C GLY A 245 1.07 -13.47 -3.78
N THR A 246 2.13 -12.70 -3.84
CA THR A 246 3.22 -12.72 -2.85
C THR A 246 3.42 -11.40 -2.13
N GLY A 247 3.11 -10.29 -2.78
CA GLY A 247 3.42 -8.95 -2.26
C GLY A 247 2.55 -8.50 -1.09
N MET A 248 1.39 -9.10 -0.90
CA MET A 248 0.45 -8.78 0.18
C MET A 248 0.58 -9.69 1.42
N GLY A 249 1.61 -10.52 1.49
CA GLY A 249 1.95 -11.27 2.69
C GLY A 249 1.09 -12.49 3.01
N THR A 250 0.09 -12.81 2.21
CA THR A 250 -0.67 -14.04 2.32
C THR A 250 -0.06 -15.12 1.43
N SER A 251 0.09 -16.30 1.97
CA SER A 251 0.48 -17.47 1.17
C SER A 251 -0.74 -17.95 0.40
N ASP A 252 -0.71 -17.83 -0.90
CA ASP A 252 -1.83 -18.20 -1.76
C ASP A 252 -1.77 -19.66 -2.20
N GLY A 253 -1.19 -20.51 -1.39
CA GLY A 253 -1.10 -21.95 -1.66
C GLY A 253 -2.45 -22.67 -1.82
N ALA A 254 -3.54 -22.05 -1.35
CA ALA A 254 -4.91 -22.53 -1.53
C ALA A 254 -5.53 -22.10 -2.87
N TRP A 255 -4.93 -21.14 -3.59
CA TRP A 255 -5.46 -20.59 -4.83
C TRP A 255 -5.03 -21.40 -6.05
N THR A 256 -5.83 -21.36 -7.10
CA THR A 256 -5.43 -21.90 -8.40
C THR A 256 -4.17 -21.20 -8.88
N ASN A 257 -3.17 -21.95 -9.27
CA ASN A 257 -1.83 -21.47 -9.63
C ASN A 257 -1.04 -20.80 -8.48
N GLY A 258 -1.51 -20.88 -7.21
CA GLY A 258 -0.82 -20.32 -6.06
C GLY A 258 -0.69 -18.80 -6.07
N LEU A 259 -1.54 -18.09 -6.81
CA LEU A 259 -1.51 -16.63 -6.94
C LEU A 259 -2.89 -16.04 -6.65
N SER A 260 -2.93 -15.02 -5.81
CA SER A 260 -4.11 -14.18 -5.58
C SER A 260 -4.11 -12.98 -6.53
N ASP A 261 -5.25 -12.69 -7.11
CA ASP A 261 -5.47 -11.50 -7.93
C ASP A 261 -6.19 -10.43 -7.11
N TRP A 262 -5.56 -10.02 -6.03
CA TRP A 262 -6.12 -9.14 -5.04
C TRP A 262 -6.35 -7.70 -5.54
N ALA A 263 -7.37 -7.06 -4.99
CA ALA A 263 -7.60 -5.63 -5.09
C ALA A 263 -8.04 -5.07 -3.73
N VAL A 264 -7.45 -3.95 -3.33
CA VAL A 264 -7.76 -3.29 -2.06
C VAL A 264 -8.73 -2.15 -2.32
N PHE A 265 -9.90 -2.16 -1.67
CA PHE A 265 -10.87 -1.08 -1.67
C PHE A 265 -10.86 -0.42 -0.31
N PHE A 266 -10.87 0.90 -0.25
CA PHE A 266 -10.74 1.60 1.01
C PHE A 266 -11.39 2.99 1.01
N GLY A 267 -11.77 3.42 2.22
CA GLY A 267 -12.26 4.76 2.49
C GLY A 267 -11.24 5.62 3.21
N GLU A 268 -11.70 6.58 3.99
CA GLU A 268 -10.89 7.52 4.77
C GLU A 268 -10.30 6.85 6.03
N ASP A 269 -9.16 7.37 6.52
CA ASP A 269 -8.51 7.02 7.80
C ASP A 269 -8.30 5.50 7.96
N THR A 270 -7.55 4.92 7.04
CA THR A 270 -7.34 3.45 6.96
C THR A 270 -6.03 2.98 7.56
N VAL A 271 -4.93 3.52 7.07
CA VAL A 271 -3.57 3.20 7.52
C VAL A 271 -2.89 4.48 7.94
N ALA A 272 -2.34 4.51 9.14
CA ALA A 272 -1.56 5.62 9.65
C ALA A 272 -0.05 5.33 9.53
N GLU A 273 0.71 6.36 9.21
CA GLU A 273 2.18 6.38 9.25
C GLU A 273 2.61 7.28 10.42
N ALA A 274 3.29 6.72 11.41
CA ALA A 274 3.88 7.48 12.51
C ALA A 274 5.36 7.74 12.23
N ILE A 275 5.76 9.01 12.19
CA ILE A 275 7.12 9.43 11.86
C ILE A 275 7.79 9.99 13.12
N ALA A 276 8.81 9.30 13.62
CA ALA A 276 9.66 9.78 14.71
C ALA A 276 10.89 10.52 14.15
N VAL A 277 11.55 9.96 13.14
CA VAL A 277 12.62 10.61 12.38
C VAL A 277 12.31 10.44 10.90
N PRO A 278 12.11 11.53 10.15
CA PRO A 278 11.81 11.46 8.72
C PRO A 278 12.96 10.84 7.94
N GLU A 279 12.68 10.40 6.74
CA GLU A 279 13.70 9.84 5.86
C GLU A 279 14.83 10.85 5.58
N GLU A 280 16.03 10.51 5.93
CA GLU A 280 17.22 11.32 5.71
C GLU A 280 18.38 10.53 5.10
N MET A 281 19.24 11.23 4.35
CA MET A 281 20.46 10.63 3.81
C MET A 281 21.61 10.88 4.79
N ARG A 282 22.26 9.78 5.22
CA ARG A 282 23.43 9.82 6.09
C ARG A 282 24.67 9.37 5.35
N GLY A 283 25.76 10.15 5.49
CA GLY A 283 27.08 9.76 4.99
C GLY A 283 27.80 8.84 5.98
N LYS A 284 28.45 7.82 5.48
CA LYS A 284 29.33 6.98 6.30
C LYS A 284 30.56 7.79 6.73
N ILE A 285 30.95 7.69 8.00
CA ILE A 285 32.23 8.21 8.45
C ILE A 285 33.32 7.43 7.70
N PRO A 286 34.23 8.09 6.94
CA PRO A 286 35.23 7.39 6.16
C PRO A 286 36.13 6.54 7.05
N GLY A 287 36.21 5.24 6.72
CA GLY A 287 37.11 4.29 7.33
C GLY A 287 38.35 4.04 6.45
N ASP A 288 39.28 3.23 6.93
CA ASP A 288 40.46 2.81 6.16
C ASP A 288 41.19 4.01 5.50
N PHE A 289 41.54 5.01 6.32
CA PHE A 289 42.20 6.24 5.87
C PHE A 289 41.47 6.98 4.73
N GLY A 290 40.14 6.91 4.70
CA GLY A 290 39.30 7.58 3.69
C GLY A 290 39.00 6.76 2.45
N ARG A 291 39.49 5.53 2.37
CA ARG A 291 39.25 4.63 1.22
C ARG A 291 37.87 3.98 1.22
N ASP A 292 37.23 3.86 2.39
CA ASP A 292 35.90 3.28 2.56
C ASP A 292 34.87 4.40 2.77
N ARG A 293 34.04 4.64 1.76
CA ARG A 293 33.00 5.68 1.72
C ARG A 293 31.64 5.03 1.56
N GLY A 294 30.56 5.73 1.95
CA GLY A 294 29.20 5.21 1.79
C GLY A 294 28.14 6.28 2.03
N ILE A 295 26.95 6.03 1.50
CA ILE A 295 25.74 6.78 1.78
C ILE A 295 24.67 5.78 2.16
N ALA A 296 23.88 6.12 3.17
CA ALA A 296 22.69 5.37 3.58
C ALA A 296 21.49 6.29 3.62
N TRP A 297 20.30 5.73 3.45
CA TRP A 297 19.09 6.37 3.93
C TRP A 297 18.69 5.74 5.27
N TYR A 298 18.12 6.54 6.13
CA TYR A 298 17.66 6.15 7.46
C TYR A 298 16.28 6.74 7.73
N TYR A 299 15.44 5.95 8.38
CA TYR A 299 14.09 6.33 8.78
C TYR A 299 13.75 5.65 10.10
N LEU A 300 13.09 6.36 10.98
CA LEU A 300 12.54 5.82 12.23
C LEU A 300 11.05 6.14 12.27
N GLY A 301 10.21 5.13 12.13
CA GLY A 301 8.78 5.27 12.10
C GLY A 301 8.08 3.92 11.94
N GLY A 302 6.78 3.95 11.75
CA GLY A 302 5.99 2.73 11.59
C GLY A 302 4.73 2.98 10.80
N PHE A 303 4.13 1.89 10.32
CA PHE A 303 2.83 1.88 9.69
C PHE A 303 1.88 1.01 10.52
N GLY A 304 0.62 1.39 10.61
CA GLY A 304 -0.38 0.63 11.34
C GLY A 304 -1.78 0.87 10.80
N ILE A 305 -2.61 -0.17 10.84
CA ILE A 305 -4.01 -0.04 10.49
C ILE A 305 -4.76 0.70 11.61
N THR A 306 -5.52 1.73 11.25
CA THR A 306 -6.21 2.58 12.23
C THR A 306 -7.33 1.83 12.94
N HIS A 307 -8.12 1.07 12.20
CA HIS A 307 -9.28 0.33 12.68
C HIS A 307 -9.03 -1.18 12.65
N THR A 308 -8.57 -1.74 13.76
CA THR A 308 -8.22 -3.17 13.87
C THR A 308 -9.43 -4.08 14.00
N GLN A 309 -10.56 -3.58 14.52
CA GLN A 309 -11.78 -4.36 14.72
C GLN A 309 -12.56 -4.50 13.40
N ALA A 310 -12.99 -5.72 13.08
CA ALA A 310 -13.73 -6.01 11.86
C ALA A 310 -15.00 -5.16 11.68
N ALA A 311 -15.70 -4.84 12.77
CA ALA A 311 -16.88 -3.97 12.74
C ALA A 311 -16.58 -2.54 12.30
N GLN A 312 -15.37 -2.06 12.53
CA GLN A 312 -14.92 -0.68 12.25
C GLN A 312 -13.96 -0.61 11.06
N SER A 313 -13.57 -1.75 10.49
CA SER A 313 -12.60 -1.81 9.38
C SER A 313 -13.10 -1.03 8.17
N ARG A 314 -12.25 -0.18 7.63
CA ARG A 314 -12.51 0.70 6.49
C ARG A 314 -11.82 0.25 5.21
N ILE A 315 -11.26 -0.95 5.24
CA ILE A 315 -10.59 -1.58 4.11
C ILE A 315 -11.31 -2.88 3.80
N VAL A 316 -11.63 -3.10 2.54
CA VAL A 316 -12.19 -4.36 2.02
C VAL A 316 -11.26 -4.90 0.95
N ILE A 317 -10.80 -6.12 1.09
CA ILE A 317 -9.89 -6.75 0.13
C ILE A 317 -10.68 -7.76 -0.71
N TRP A 318 -10.67 -7.56 -2.02
CA TRP A 318 -11.00 -8.59 -2.99
C TRP A 318 -9.85 -9.60 -3.05
N ASP A 319 -10.15 -10.88 -2.92
CA ASP A 319 -9.16 -11.94 -2.86
C ASP A 319 -9.63 -13.14 -3.69
N SER A 320 -9.19 -13.22 -4.92
CA SER A 320 -9.50 -14.29 -5.86
C SER A 320 -8.32 -14.55 -6.79
N ALA A 321 -8.09 -15.79 -7.17
CA ALA A 321 -7.07 -16.19 -8.13
C ALA A 321 -7.68 -16.35 -9.53
N ALA A 322 -7.59 -15.34 -10.35
CA ALA A 322 -8.12 -15.38 -11.71
C ALA A 322 -7.11 -14.96 -12.76
#